data_c6c32ca526f98e902b60b9db4a383f41
#
_entry.id   c6c32ca526f98e902b60b9db4a383f41
#
_cell.length_a   1.000
_cell.length_b   1.000
_cell.length_c   1.000
_cell.angle_alpha   90.00
_cell.angle_beta   90.00
_cell.angle_gamma   90.00
#
_symmetry.space_group_name_H-M   'P 1'
#
loop_
_entity.id
_entity.type
_entity.pdbx_description
1 polymer ?
#
loop_
_entity_poly.entity_id
_entity_poly.type
_entity_poly.pdbx_seq_one_letter_code
_entity_poly.pdbx_strand_id
1 'polypeptide(L)'
;MGLLDGKVAIVTGAGRGIGRGEAIELAAQGAGVVVGEVDAEAGRAVVDEITAAGGAAVLHLGDCSEVDNAQSIVQTAITELGRLDALVNNAGILRDRTLAKMTPEEWDAVIKVHLRGHYAPTHAAINHWREAGQPGHVVCTASTSGVLGNFGQANYGAAKAGIAAFAQIVAQESWKHGITVNAICPAARTRMTQSAYGDKLEVAAEGFDFWHPDNVAPFVAFLCSDASAHISGKVFGVQGDAVELYRPFTSEAFIDNGGSKWDPADFTDKVGALFEQTGINPAAENGMARLRYTMTNRG
;
A
#
# COMPACT_ATOMS: atom_id res chain seq x y z
N MET A 1 16.86 -21.91 -2.45
CA MET A 1 16.60 -21.17 -1.21
C MET A 1 15.92 -19.88 -1.62
N GLY A 2 14.70 -19.70 -1.16
CA GLY A 2 13.92 -18.49 -1.45
C GLY A 2 14.34 -17.31 -0.56
N LEU A 3 13.92 -16.09 -0.91
CA LEU A 3 14.25 -14.88 -0.14
C LEU A 3 13.68 -14.90 1.29
N LEU A 4 12.65 -15.72 1.53
CA LEU A 4 11.88 -15.75 2.78
C LEU A 4 11.89 -17.12 3.46
N ASP A 5 12.88 -17.96 3.15
CA ASP A 5 13.01 -19.29 3.77
C ASP A 5 13.00 -19.18 5.30
N GLY A 6 12.04 -19.88 5.94
CA GLY A 6 11.88 -19.93 7.39
C GLY A 6 11.31 -18.65 8.02
N LYS A 7 10.84 -17.70 7.23
CA LYS A 7 10.10 -16.51 7.66
C LYS A 7 8.60 -16.77 7.70
N VAL A 8 7.87 -15.89 8.38
CA VAL A 8 6.40 -15.90 8.41
C VAL A 8 5.86 -14.52 8.08
N ALA A 9 4.89 -14.47 7.17
CA ALA A 9 4.26 -13.25 6.73
C ALA A 9 2.73 -13.28 6.93
N ILE A 10 2.15 -12.14 7.26
CA ILE A 10 0.71 -11.90 7.23
C ILE A 10 0.38 -11.09 5.98
N VAL A 11 -0.66 -11.47 5.23
CA VAL A 11 -1.22 -10.67 4.14
C VAL A 11 -2.70 -10.41 4.41
N THR A 12 -3.12 -9.15 4.51
CA THR A 12 -4.54 -8.79 4.71
C THR A 12 -5.26 -8.61 3.38
N GLY A 13 -6.53 -9.05 3.30
CA GLY A 13 -7.28 -9.06 2.04
C GLY A 13 -6.65 -10.00 1.00
N ALA A 14 -6.14 -11.14 1.45
CA ALA A 14 -5.34 -12.05 0.65
C ALA A 14 -6.16 -13.03 -0.20
N GLY A 15 -7.49 -12.98 -0.16
CA GLY A 15 -8.34 -13.95 -0.88
C GLY A 15 -8.43 -13.74 -2.39
N ARG A 16 -8.08 -12.56 -2.90
CA ARG A 16 -8.24 -12.23 -4.34
C ARG A 16 -7.24 -11.16 -4.80
N GLY A 17 -7.09 -11.04 -6.14
CA GLY A 17 -6.34 -9.95 -6.78
C GLY A 17 -4.89 -9.85 -6.32
N ILE A 18 -4.44 -8.63 -6.02
CA ILE A 18 -3.05 -8.36 -5.61
C ILE A 18 -2.70 -9.14 -4.34
N GLY A 19 -3.54 -9.09 -3.29
CA GLY A 19 -3.25 -9.77 -2.03
C GLY A 19 -3.14 -11.29 -2.15
N ARG A 20 -3.93 -11.92 -3.05
CA ARG A 20 -3.74 -13.34 -3.38
C ARG A 20 -2.37 -13.57 -4.04
N GLY A 21 -2.01 -12.77 -5.04
CA GLY A 21 -0.71 -12.86 -5.70
C GLY A 21 0.44 -12.68 -4.70
N GLU A 22 0.33 -11.70 -3.80
CA GLU A 22 1.31 -11.47 -2.73
C GLU A 22 1.45 -12.69 -1.80
N ALA A 23 0.33 -13.27 -1.34
CA ALA A 23 0.35 -14.44 -0.47
C ALA A 23 1.02 -15.65 -1.13
N ILE A 24 0.71 -15.91 -2.40
CA ILE A 24 1.28 -17.00 -3.17
C ILE A 24 2.78 -16.78 -3.41
N GLU A 25 3.19 -15.59 -3.80
CA GLU A 25 4.60 -15.29 -4.05
C GLU A 25 5.43 -15.38 -2.76
N LEU A 26 4.94 -14.84 -1.63
CA LEU A 26 5.62 -14.97 -0.34
C LEU A 26 5.83 -16.45 0.03
N ALA A 27 4.82 -17.27 -0.17
CA ALA A 27 4.93 -18.73 0.06
C ALA A 27 5.90 -19.41 -0.91
N ALA A 28 5.91 -19.02 -2.19
CA ALA A 28 6.85 -19.52 -3.19
C ALA A 28 8.31 -19.14 -2.86
N GLN A 29 8.51 -18.01 -2.16
CA GLN A 29 9.81 -17.58 -1.65
C GLN A 29 10.19 -18.25 -0.31
N GLY A 30 9.38 -19.19 0.21
CA GLY A 30 9.67 -20.01 1.39
C GLY A 30 9.06 -19.52 2.70
N ALA A 31 8.21 -18.49 2.67
CA ALA A 31 7.50 -18.04 3.86
C ALA A 31 6.33 -18.94 4.24
N GLY A 32 6.09 -19.12 5.55
CA GLY A 32 4.76 -19.45 6.05
C GLY A 32 3.84 -18.24 5.96
N VAL A 33 2.60 -18.41 5.46
CA VAL A 33 1.71 -17.27 5.20
C VAL A 33 0.42 -17.36 6.00
N VAL A 34 0.10 -16.31 6.74
CA VAL A 34 -1.26 -16.10 7.27
C VAL A 34 -2.09 -15.34 6.24
N VAL A 35 -3.07 -16.03 5.67
CA VAL A 35 -4.05 -15.47 4.73
C VAL A 35 -5.16 -14.79 5.53
N GLY A 36 -5.08 -13.46 5.70
CA GLY A 36 -6.07 -12.66 6.38
C GLY A 36 -7.21 -12.27 5.44
N GLU A 37 -8.45 -12.68 5.71
CA GLU A 37 -9.58 -12.44 4.81
C GLU A 37 -10.90 -12.37 5.59
N VAL A 38 -11.89 -11.66 5.06
CA VAL A 38 -13.26 -11.62 5.59
C VAL A 38 -14.18 -12.64 4.88
N ASP A 39 -13.85 -13.02 3.66
CA ASP A 39 -14.55 -14.02 2.86
C ASP A 39 -13.87 -15.38 3.04
N ALA A 40 -14.52 -16.26 3.78
CA ALA A 40 -13.98 -17.57 4.15
C ALA A 40 -13.68 -18.47 2.94
N GLU A 41 -14.51 -18.43 1.89
CA GLU A 41 -14.33 -19.24 0.69
C GLU A 41 -13.09 -18.76 -0.09
N ALA A 42 -12.98 -17.45 -0.29
CA ALA A 42 -11.84 -16.87 -1.00
C ALA A 42 -10.51 -17.10 -0.25
N GLY A 43 -10.50 -16.90 1.08
CA GLY A 43 -9.30 -17.13 1.87
C GLY A 43 -8.89 -18.60 1.89
N ARG A 44 -9.83 -19.52 2.01
CA ARG A 44 -9.55 -20.97 1.99
C ARG A 44 -8.99 -21.42 0.65
N ALA A 45 -9.53 -20.92 -0.46
CA ALA A 45 -9.01 -21.24 -1.79
C ALA A 45 -7.52 -20.88 -1.96
N VAL A 46 -7.09 -19.76 -1.37
CA VAL A 46 -5.65 -19.36 -1.41
C VAL A 46 -4.80 -20.25 -0.51
N VAL A 47 -5.28 -20.60 0.68
CA VAL A 47 -4.57 -21.55 1.55
C VAL A 47 -4.40 -22.91 0.86
N ASP A 48 -5.46 -23.41 0.23
CA ASP A 48 -5.42 -24.70 -0.49
C ASP A 48 -4.44 -24.64 -1.67
N GLU A 49 -4.40 -23.54 -2.41
CA GLU A 49 -3.48 -23.33 -3.52
C GLU A 49 -2.02 -23.30 -3.05
N ILE A 50 -1.70 -22.57 -2.00
CA ILE A 50 -0.35 -22.51 -1.42
C ILE A 50 0.07 -23.90 -0.91
N THR A 51 -0.84 -24.60 -0.23
CA THR A 51 -0.56 -25.94 0.33
C THR A 51 -0.37 -26.97 -0.78
N ALA A 52 -1.18 -26.93 -1.83
CA ALA A 52 -1.04 -27.80 -3.01
C ALA A 52 0.30 -27.59 -3.74
N ALA A 53 0.85 -26.37 -3.70
CA ALA A 53 2.18 -26.04 -4.22
C ALA A 53 3.33 -26.44 -3.26
N GLY A 54 3.02 -27.00 -2.09
CA GLY A 54 4.01 -27.44 -1.08
C GLY A 54 4.44 -26.35 -0.10
N GLY A 55 3.80 -25.18 -0.12
CA GLY A 55 4.00 -24.10 0.84
C GLY A 55 3.22 -24.29 2.14
N ALA A 56 3.47 -23.46 3.13
CA ALA A 56 2.76 -23.41 4.41
C ALA A 56 1.84 -22.20 4.47
N ALA A 57 0.55 -22.39 4.71
CA ALA A 57 -0.40 -21.30 4.89
C ALA A 57 -1.50 -21.65 5.88
N VAL A 58 -1.99 -20.64 6.59
CA VAL A 58 -3.16 -20.74 7.50
C VAL A 58 -4.13 -19.62 7.22
N LEU A 59 -5.42 -19.89 7.36
CA LEU A 59 -6.47 -18.90 7.19
C LEU A 59 -6.76 -18.19 8.52
N HIS A 60 -6.80 -16.84 8.48
CA HIS A 60 -7.35 -16.03 9.55
C HIS A 60 -8.55 -15.22 9.06
N LEU A 61 -9.73 -15.46 9.67
CA LEU A 61 -10.97 -14.78 9.29
C LEU A 61 -11.24 -13.58 10.20
N GLY A 62 -11.47 -12.43 9.61
CA GLY A 62 -11.92 -11.25 10.32
C GLY A 62 -11.58 -9.92 9.66
N ASP A 63 -12.21 -8.86 10.15
CA ASP A 63 -11.98 -7.48 9.70
C ASP A 63 -10.69 -6.93 10.33
N CYS A 64 -9.65 -6.75 9.52
CA CYS A 64 -8.35 -6.23 9.98
C CYS A 64 -8.41 -4.80 10.52
N SER A 65 -9.49 -4.06 10.31
CA SER A 65 -9.70 -2.73 10.90
C SER A 65 -10.15 -2.76 12.37
N GLU A 66 -10.58 -3.94 12.86
CA GLU A 66 -10.92 -4.13 14.28
C GLU A 66 -9.66 -4.50 15.07
N VAL A 67 -9.43 -3.78 16.18
CA VAL A 67 -8.19 -3.90 16.96
C VAL A 67 -8.00 -5.31 17.51
N ASP A 68 -9.05 -5.91 18.04
CA ASP A 68 -8.98 -7.27 18.61
C ASP A 68 -8.65 -8.30 17.51
N ASN A 69 -9.22 -8.12 16.31
CA ASN A 69 -8.92 -8.99 15.18
C ASN A 69 -7.49 -8.78 14.65
N ALA A 70 -7.00 -7.55 14.66
CA ALA A 70 -5.63 -7.21 14.30
C ALA A 70 -4.60 -7.83 15.28
N GLN A 71 -4.92 -7.91 16.56
CA GLN A 71 -4.12 -8.65 17.54
C GLN A 71 -4.21 -10.16 17.31
N SER A 72 -5.40 -10.66 17.04
CA SER A 72 -5.64 -12.08 16.81
C SER A 72 -4.93 -12.61 15.57
N ILE A 73 -4.81 -11.85 14.48
CA ILE A 73 -4.09 -12.31 13.28
C ILE A 73 -2.58 -12.42 13.54
N VAL A 74 -2.00 -11.51 14.33
CA VAL A 74 -0.59 -11.62 14.77
C VAL A 74 -0.42 -12.86 15.65
N GLN A 75 -1.34 -13.10 16.57
CA GLN A 75 -1.31 -14.29 17.41
C GLN A 75 -1.43 -15.57 16.57
N THR A 76 -2.24 -15.59 15.51
CA THR A 76 -2.33 -16.74 14.58
C THR A 76 -0.97 -17.04 13.93
N ALA A 77 -0.23 -16.02 13.49
CA ALA A 77 1.11 -16.24 12.93
C ALA A 77 2.04 -16.91 13.94
N ILE A 78 2.00 -16.48 15.19
CA ILE A 78 2.88 -17.00 16.25
C ILE A 78 2.47 -18.42 16.67
N THR A 79 1.17 -18.68 16.85
CA THR A 79 0.71 -19.99 17.35
C THR A 79 0.73 -21.07 16.29
N GLU A 80 0.37 -20.76 15.04
CA GLU A 80 0.24 -21.74 13.96
C GLU A 80 1.55 -21.91 13.15
N LEU A 81 2.34 -20.83 13.02
CA LEU A 81 3.54 -20.80 12.19
C LEU A 81 4.83 -20.47 12.96
N GLY A 82 4.72 -20.20 14.26
CA GLY A 82 5.85 -20.12 15.19
C GLY A 82 6.53 -18.76 15.31
N ARG A 83 6.26 -17.79 14.42
CA ARG A 83 6.89 -16.46 14.39
C ARG A 83 6.11 -15.45 13.53
N LEU A 84 6.55 -14.21 13.52
CA LEU A 84 6.12 -13.20 12.56
C LEU A 84 7.33 -12.37 12.11
N ASP A 85 7.56 -12.23 10.81
CA ASP A 85 8.65 -11.46 10.23
C ASP A 85 8.18 -10.33 9.32
N ALA A 86 7.04 -10.51 8.64
CA ALA A 86 6.52 -9.51 7.73
C ALA A 86 5.00 -9.34 7.83
N LEU A 87 4.54 -8.11 7.57
CA LEU A 87 3.13 -7.75 7.47
C LEU A 87 2.88 -7.00 6.17
N VAL A 88 1.99 -7.54 5.33
CA VAL A 88 1.49 -6.87 4.13
C VAL A 88 0.06 -6.40 4.37
N ASN A 89 -0.11 -5.10 4.52
CA ASN A 89 -1.42 -4.45 4.63
C ASN A 89 -1.94 -4.15 3.22
N ASN A 90 -2.78 -5.04 2.68
CA ASN A 90 -3.34 -4.91 1.33
C ASN A 90 -4.86 -4.71 1.32
N ALA A 91 -5.60 -5.12 2.35
CA ALA A 91 -7.06 -5.04 2.39
C ALA A 91 -7.61 -3.68 1.98
N GLY A 92 -8.66 -3.67 1.14
CA GLY A 92 -9.23 -2.43 0.65
C GLY A 92 -10.57 -2.60 -0.07
N ILE A 93 -11.30 -1.49 -0.19
CA ILE A 93 -12.59 -1.38 -0.90
C ILE A 93 -12.65 -0.08 -1.71
N LEU A 94 -13.56 0.00 -2.67
CA LEU A 94 -13.90 1.25 -3.36
C LEU A 94 -15.35 1.66 -3.07
N ARG A 95 -15.56 2.97 -2.90
CA ARG A 95 -16.85 3.65 -2.86
C ARG A 95 -16.71 4.98 -3.58
N ASP A 96 -16.34 4.90 -4.89
CA ASP A 96 -15.99 6.05 -5.71
C ASP A 96 -17.23 6.89 -6.02
N ARG A 97 -17.12 8.17 -5.72
CA ARG A 97 -18.15 9.17 -5.99
C ARG A 97 -17.55 10.57 -5.90
N THR A 98 -18.07 11.51 -6.68
CA THR A 98 -17.69 12.92 -6.50
C THR A 98 -18.06 13.38 -5.09
N LEU A 99 -17.23 14.22 -4.48
CA LEU A 99 -17.40 14.66 -3.08
C LEU A 99 -18.83 15.21 -2.80
N ALA A 100 -19.39 15.98 -3.75
CA ALA A 100 -20.74 16.54 -3.60
C ALA A 100 -21.88 15.50 -3.53
N LYS A 101 -21.62 14.25 -3.96
CA LYS A 101 -22.60 13.16 -3.96
C LYS A 101 -22.22 12.02 -3.02
N MET A 102 -21.05 12.07 -2.42
CA MET A 102 -20.53 11.05 -1.49
C MET A 102 -21.31 11.08 -0.19
N THR A 103 -21.76 9.92 0.30
CA THR A 103 -22.42 9.83 1.59
C THR A 103 -21.41 9.66 2.73
N PRO A 104 -21.77 10.02 3.97
CA PRO A 104 -20.92 9.75 5.14
C PRO A 104 -20.52 8.27 5.28
N GLU A 105 -21.43 7.36 4.99
CA GLU A 105 -21.20 5.92 5.08
C GLU A 105 -20.19 5.43 4.03
N GLU A 106 -20.23 5.99 2.82
CA GLU A 106 -19.24 5.72 1.76
C GLU A 106 -17.85 6.24 2.16
N TRP A 107 -17.79 7.38 2.81
CA TRP A 107 -16.55 7.95 3.35
C TRP A 107 -16.01 7.08 4.49
N ASP A 108 -16.81 6.84 5.52
CA ASP A 108 -16.41 6.14 6.74
C ASP A 108 -15.98 4.70 6.46
N ALA A 109 -16.69 4.00 5.58
CA ALA A 109 -16.33 2.64 5.20
C ALA A 109 -14.93 2.58 4.54
N VAL A 110 -14.59 3.52 3.67
CA VAL A 110 -13.28 3.57 3.01
C VAL A 110 -12.19 3.93 4.01
N ILE A 111 -12.38 4.95 4.84
CA ILE A 111 -11.39 5.32 5.88
C ILE A 111 -11.17 4.17 6.86
N LYS A 112 -12.25 3.51 7.30
CA LYS A 112 -12.18 2.37 8.21
C LYS A 112 -11.35 1.24 7.62
N VAL A 113 -11.72 0.72 6.45
CA VAL A 113 -11.07 -0.45 5.86
C VAL A 113 -9.63 -0.14 5.46
N HIS A 114 -9.37 1.03 4.86
CA HIS A 114 -8.03 1.36 4.40
C HIS A 114 -7.13 1.89 5.53
N LEU A 115 -7.45 3.06 6.08
CA LEU A 115 -6.51 3.73 6.98
C LEU A 115 -6.43 3.04 8.34
N ARG A 116 -7.59 2.74 8.95
CA ARG A 116 -7.62 2.00 10.22
C ARG A 116 -7.18 0.55 10.04
N GLY A 117 -7.51 -0.10 8.90
CA GLY A 117 -7.08 -1.46 8.57
C GLY A 117 -5.58 -1.59 8.26
N HIS A 118 -4.86 -0.49 8.03
CA HIS A 118 -3.40 -0.46 8.02
C HIS A 118 -2.82 -0.18 9.42
N TYR A 119 -3.45 0.73 10.16
CA TYR A 119 -3.01 1.07 11.52
C TYR A 119 -3.07 -0.13 12.46
N ALA A 120 -4.22 -0.80 12.56
CA ALA A 120 -4.44 -1.78 13.60
C ALA A 120 -3.50 -3.01 13.51
N PRO A 121 -3.32 -3.67 12.34
CA PRO A 121 -2.36 -4.77 12.22
C PRO A 121 -0.91 -4.30 12.38
N THR A 122 -0.56 -3.12 11.86
CA THR A 122 0.80 -2.56 12.02
C THR A 122 1.12 -2.31 13.49
N HIS A 123 0.18 -1.74 14.24
CA HIS A 123 0.33 -1.50 15.67
C HIS A 123 0.55 -2.82 16.43
N ALA A 124 -0.24 -3.86 16.13
CA ALA A 124 -0.11 -5.16 16.75
C ALA A 124 1.24 -5.83 16.44
N ALA A 125 1.65 -5.82 15.15
CA ALA A 125 2.91 -6.41 14.72
C ALA A 125 4.12 -5.70 15.30
N ILE A 126 4.15 -4.36 15.30
CA ILE A 126 5.27 -3.57 15.85
C ILE A 126 5.40 -3.80 17.36
N ASN A 127 4.31 -3.85 18.11
CA ASN A 127 4.37 -4.13 19.54
C ASN A 127 4.94 -5.54 19.79
N HIS A 128 4.48 -6.55 19.05
CA HIS A 128 5.04 -7.90 19.13
C HIS A 128 6.56 -7.91 18.86
N TRP A 129 7.03 -7.32 17.76
CA TRP A 129 8.45 -7.30 17.41
C TRP A 129 9.30 -6.54 18.43
N ARG A 130 8.78 -5.42 18.96
CA ARG A 130 9.50 -4.66 19.99
C ARG A 130 9.60 -5.41 21.31
N GLU A 131 8.54 -6.10 21.73
CA GLU A 131 8.53 -6.94 22.94
C GLU A 131 9.46 -8.15 22.81
N ALA A 132 9.49 -8.75 21.62
CA ALA A 132 10.37 -9.88 21.32
C ALA A 132 11.83 -9.46 21.02
N GLY A 133 12.11 -8.16 20.84
CA GLY A 133 13.45 -7.67 20.48
C GLY A 133 13.92 -8.13 19.10
N GLN A 134 12.98 -8.33 18.14
CA GLN A 134 13.27 -8.84 16.80
C GLN A 134 12.92 -7.82 15.72
N PRO A 135 13.61 -7.88 14.55
CA PRO A 135 13.27 -7.05 13.40
C PRO A 135 11.95 -7.47 12.76
N GLY A 136 11.42 -6.63 11.89
CA GLY A 136 10.22 -6.92 11.10
C GLY A 136 10.10 -6.03 9.89
N HIS A 137 9.24 -6.43 8.95
CA HIS A 137 9.01 -5.72 7.70
C HIS A 137 7.53 -5.43 7.51
N VAL A 138 7.17 -4.17 7.27
CA VAL A 138 5.79 -3.77 6.95
C VAL A 138 5.73 -3.20 5.54
N VAL A 139 4.82 -3.74 4.72
CA VAL A 139 4.45 -3.19 3.42
C VAL A 139 3.02 -2.68 3.48
N CYS A 140 2.83 -1.40 3.20
CA CYS A 140 1.54 -0.73 3.19
C CYS A 140 1.07 -0.48 1.75
N THR A 141 -0.16 -0.84 1.42
CA THR A 141 -0.72 -0.60 0.08
C THR A 141 -1.37 0.78 -0.01
N ALA A 142 -0.60 1.76 -0.44
CA ALA A 142 -1.06 3.10 -0.83
C ALA A 142 -1.71 3.09 -2.23
N SER A 143 -1.68 4.19 -2.96
CA SER A 143 -2.18 4.29 -4.34
C SER A 143 -1.66 5.56 -5.01
N THR A 144 -1.51 5.51 -6.33
CA THR A 144 -1.30 6.71 -7.17
C THR A 144 -2.42 7.74 -6.96
N SER A 145 -3.65 7.30 -6.70
CA SER A 145 -4.76 8.20 -6.35
C SER A 145 -4.52 9.00 -5.07
N GLY A 146 -3.75 8.45 -4.12
CA GLY A 146 -3.37 9.15 -2.89
C GLY A 146 -2.19 10.11 -3.08
N VAL A 147 -1.21 9.76 -3.91
CA VAL A 147 0.01 10.57 -4.09
C VAL A 147 -0.10 11.61 -5.22
N LEU A 148 -0.94 11.36 -6.22
CA LEU A 148 -1.13 12.21 -7.39
C LEU A 148 -2.52 12.85 -7.46
N GLY A 149 -3.52 12.28 -6.78
CA GLY A 149 -4.92 12.65 -6.86
C GLY A 149 -5.65 12.01 -8.03
N ASN A 150 -6.93 11.63 -7.82
CA ASN A 150 -7.79 11.09 -8.86
C ASN A 150 -9.23 11.56 -8.68
N PHE A 151 -9.86 11.98 -9.77
CA PHE A 151 -11.23 12.51 -9.77
C PHE A 151 -12.23 11.46 -9.28
N GLY A 152 -13.15 11.85 -8.40
CA GLY A 152 -14.20 10.99 -7.88
C GLY A 152 -13.76 10.06 -6.74
N GLN A 153 -12.54 10.20 -6.24
CA GLN A 153 -11.95 9.35 -5.21
C GLN A 153 -11.51 10.13 -3.96
N ALA A 154 -12.30 11.09 -3.51
CA ALA A 154 -11.92 11.93 -2.36
C ALA A 154 -11.69 11.10 -1.08
N ASN A 155 -12.54 10.12 -0.77
CA ASN A 155 -12.40 9.19 0.34
C ASN A 155 -11.18 8.26 0.17
N TYR A 156 -11.10 7.59 -0.98
CA TYR A 156 -10.03 6.64 -1.30
C TYR A 156 -8.66 7.34 -1.39
N GLY A 157 -8.59 8.47 -2.11
CA GLY A 157 -7.38 9.27 -2.24
C GLY A 157 -6.88 9.77 -0.89
N ALA A 158 -7.79 10.29 -0.03
CA ALA A 158 -7.44 10.73 1.33
C ALA A 158 -6.89 9.56 2.17
N ALA A 159 -7.56 8.40 2.17
CA ALA A 159 -7.09 7.21 2.88
C ALA A 159 -5.71 6.75 2.38
N LYS A 160 -5.50 6.70 1.06
CA LYS A 160 -4.25 6.23 0.44
C LYS A 160 -3.09 7.21 0.60
N ALA A 161 -3.36 8.53 0.60
CA ALA A 161 -2.38 9.55 0.99
C ALA A 161 -1.99 9.42 2.48
N GLY A 162 -3.01 9.20 3.33
CA GLY A 162 -2.79 8.93 4.76
C GLY A 162 -1.93 7.69 5.01
N ILE A 163 -2.11 6.61 4.24
CA ILE A 163 -1.30 5.39 4.32
C ILE A 163 0.16 5.67 3.91
N ALA A 164 0.39 6.44 2.85
CA ALA A 164 1.75 6.80 2.43
C ALA A 164 2.46 7.61 3.52
N ALA A 165 1.78 8.60 4.11
CA ALA A 165 2.30 9.40 5.23
C ALA A 165 2.51 8.54 6.49
N PHE A 166 1.56 7.66 6.83
CA PHE A 166 1.65 6.71 7.93
C PHE A 166 2.90 5.84 7.82
N ALA A 167 3.15 5.25 6.65
CA ALA A 167 4.33 4.42 6.41
C ALA A 167 5.64 5.19 6.64
N GLN A 168 5.71 6.46 6.19
CA GLN A 168 6.88 7.31 6.38
C GLN A 168 7.13 7.68 7.85
N ILE A 169 6.07 7.97 8.60
CA ILE A 169 6.15 8.34 10.02
C ILE A 169 6.54 7.12 10.84
N VAL A 170 5.83 6.00 10.67
CA VAL A 170 6.09 4.77 11.42
C VAL A 170 7.47 4.20 11.12
N ALA A 171 7.98 4.37 9.90
CA ALA A 171 9.35 4.02 9.55
C ALA A 171 10.37 4.77 10.42
N GLN A 172 10.19 6.08 10.64
CA GLN A 172 11.09 6.88 11.48
C GLN A 172 11.04 6.43 12.94
N GLU A 173 9.85 6.12 13.45
CA GLU A 173 9.66 5.66 14.84
C GLU A 173 10.26 4.27 15.09
N SER A 174 10.24 3.41 14.05
CA SER A 174 10.55 1.98 14.18
C SER A 174 11.96 1.61 13.73
N TRP A 175 12.64 2.46 12.99
CA TRP A 175 13.96 2.21 12.39
C TRP A 175 15.01 1.73 13.41
N LYS A 176 15.08 2.36 14.57
CA LYS A 176 16.02 1.98 15.63
C LYS A 176 15.81 0.58 16.23
N HIS A 177 14.67 -0.04 15.93
CA HIS A 177 14.32 -1.38 16.36
C HIS A 177 14.53 -2.44 15.25
N GLY A 178 15.14 -2.04 14.12
CA GLY A 178 15.31 -2.93 12.96
C GLY A 178 14.02 -3.21 12.20
N ILE A 179 12.96 -2.41 12.41
CA ILE A 179 11.67 -2.58 11.73
C ILE A 179 11.60 -1.62 10.56
N THR A 180 11.40 -2.15 9.35
CA THR A 180 11.19 -1.36 8.14
C THR A 180 9.71 -1.19 7.83
N VAL A 181 9.33 -0.02 7.33
CA VAL A 181 7.96 0.25 6.89
C VAL A 181 8.02 0.99 5.56
N ASN A 182 7.48 0.39 4.50
CA ASN A 182 7.42 0.98 3.18
C ASN A 182 5.99 0.96 2.63
N ALA A 183 5.70 1.81 1.65
CA ALA A 183 4.42 1.82 0.97
C ALA A 183 4.60 1.51 -0.53
N ILE A 184 3.62 0.82 -1.11
CA ILE A 184 3.50 0.62 -2.55
C ILE A 184 2.25 1.31 -3.08
N CYS A 185 2.32 1.80 -4.31
CA CYS A 185 1.20 2.30 -5.12
C CYS A 185 1.04 1.34 -6.31
N PRO A 186 0.33 0.21 -6.14
CA PRO A 186 0.23 -0.78 -7.19
C PRO A 186 -0.77 -0.36 -8.28
N ALA A 187 -0.52 -0.81 -9.52
CA ALA A 187 -1.51 -0.77 -10.59
C ALA A 187 -1.60 -2.14 -11.25
N ALA A 188 -2.81 -2.74 -11.20
CA ALA A 188 -3.07 -4.06 -11.74
C ALA A 188 -4.55 -4.22 -12.10
N ARG A 189 -4.86 -5.17 -12.98
CA ARG A 189 -6.21 -5.59 -13.30
C ARG A 189 -6.77 -6.44 -12.15
N THR A 190 -7.71 -5.88 -11.42
CA THR A 190 -8.45 -6.52 -10.34
C THR A 190 -9.94 -6.28 -10.54
N ARG A 191 -10.80 -6.99 -9.82
CA ARG A 191 -12.25 -6.66 -9.81
C ARG A 191 -12.51 -5.20 -9.47
N MET A 192 -11.70 -4.64 -8.59
CA MET A 192 -11.75 -3.24 -8.17
C MET A 192 -11.46 -2.26 -9.31
N THR A 193 -10.41 -2.52 -10.09
CA THR A 193 -10.00 -1.65 -11.20
C THR A 193 -10.82 -1.90 -12.48
N GLN A 194 -11.29 -3.11 -12.73
CA GLN A 194 -12.16 -3.42 -13.86
C GLN A 194 -13.49 -2.66 -13.81
N SER A 195 -14.07 -2.47 -12.60
CA SER A 195 -15.28 -1.66 -12.45
C SER A 195 -15.08 -0.19 -12.80
N ALA A 196 -13.85 0.33 -12.69
CA ALA A 196 -13.52 1.74 -12.93
C ALA A 196 -12.99 2.00 -14.35
N TYR A 197 -12.23 1.07 -14.92
CA TYR A 197 -11.49 1.29 -16.19
C TYR A 197 -11.98 0.40 -17.36
N GLY A 198 -12.86 -0.58 -17.09
CA GLY A 198 -13.44 -1.45 -18.13
C GLY A 198 -12.38 -2.13 -18.98
N ASP A 199 -12.62 -2.15 -20.30
CA ASP A 199 -11.80 -2.83 -21.31
C ASP A 199 -10.38 -2.24 -21.50
N LYS A 200 -10.06 -1.11 -20.85
CA LYS A 200 -8.71 -0.51 -20.90
C LYS A 200 -7.64 -1.36 -20.23
N LEU A 201 -8.04 -2.34 -19.43
CA LEU A 201 -7.16 -3.29 -18.75
C LEU A 201 -7.30 -4.69 -19.33
N GLU A 202 -7.35 -4.82 -20.65
CA GLU A 202 -7.48 -6.12 -21.33
C GLU A 202 -6.32 -7.07 -21.00
N VAL A 203 -6.63 -8.36 -21.01
CA VAL A 203 -5.62 -9.41 -20.93
C VAL A 203 -4.81 -9.40 -22.21
N ALA A 204 -3.49 -9.40 -22.11
CA ALA A 204 -2.64 -9.55 -23.28
C ALA A 204 -2.99 -10.88 -23.99
N ALA A 205 -3.29 -10.82 -25.29
CA ALA A 205 -3.60 -12.02 -26.07
C ALA A 205 -2.38 -12.95 -26.18
N GLU A 206 -1.18 -12.37 -26.20
CA GLU A 206 0.10 -13.07 -26.23
C GLU A 206 1.16 -12.27 -25.46
N GLY A 207 2.15 -12.96 -24.89
CA GLY A 207 3.30 -12.38 -24.23
C GLY A 207 3.04 -11.94 -22.77
N PHE A 208 3.71 -10.87 -22.34
CA PHE A 208 3.66 -10.38 -20.97
C PHE A 208 2.35 -9.63 -20.68
N ASP A 209 1.56 -10.13 -19.74
CA ASP A 209 0.35 -9.45 -19.28
C ASP A 209 0.71 -8.36 -18.27
N PHE A 210 0.89 -7.13 -18.76
CA PHE A 210 1.29 -5.98 -17.99
C PHE A 210 0.39 -5.70 -16.77
N TRP A 211 -0.91 -5.95 -16.89
CA TRP A 211 -1.88 -5.68 -15.84
C TRP A 211 -2.14 -6.88 -14.92
N HIS A 212 -1.39 -7.98 -15.07
CA HIS A 212 -1.59 -9.13 -14.19
C HIS A 212 -1.31 -8.75 -12.73
N PRO A 213 -2.21 -9.07 -11.77
CA PRO A 213 -2.02 -8.67 -10.37
C PRO A 213 -0.76 -9.27 -9.73
N ASP A 214 -0.32 -10.43 -10.17
CA ASP A 214 0.86 -11.11 -9.62
C ASP A 214 2.17 -10.36 -9.97
N ASN A 215 2.18 -9.42 -10.93
CA ASN A 215 3.35 -8.59 -11.22
C ASN A 215 3.77 -7.69 -10.06
N VAL A 216 2.86 -7.42 -9.11
CA VAL A 216 3.15 -6.62 -7.90
C VAL A 216 3.92 -7.42 -6.87
N ALA A 217 3.63 -8.71 -6.77
CA ALA A 217 4.05 -9.58 -5.68
C ALA A 217 5.58 -9.76 -5.53
N PRO A 218 6.40 -9.87 -6.60
CA PRO A 218 7.85 -10.03 -6.46
C PRO A 218 8.52 -8.87 -5.72
N PHE A 219 8.09 -7.63 -5.96
CA PHE A 219 8.66 -6.48 -5.27
C PHE A 219 8.20 -6.43 -3.80
N VAL A 220 6.97 -6.85 -3.51
CA VAL A 220 6.48 -7.00 -2.12
C VAL A 220 7.28 -8.07 -1.38
N ALA A 221 7.53 -9.22 -1.99
CA ALA A 221 8.36 -10.28 -1.40
C ALA A 221 9.79 -9.77 -1.10
N PHE A 222 10.40 -8.99 -2.01
CA PHE A 222 11.67 -8.33 -1.74
C PHE A 222 11.60 -7.39 -0.53
N LEU A 223 10.57 -6.54 -0.44
CA LEU A 223 10.39 -5.63 0.70
C LEU A 223 10.11 -6.34 2.04
N CYS A 224 9.62 -7.57 2.02
CA CYS A 224 9.41 -8.42 3.18
C CYS A 224 10.67 -9.22 3.60
N SER A 225 11.77 -9.11 2.87
CA SER A 225 12.99 -9.86 3.09
C SER A 225 14.10 -9.05 3.76
N ASP A 226 15.05 -9.74 4.38
CA ASP A 226 16.25 -9.13 4.97
C ASP A 226 17.11 -8.40 3.92
N ALA A 227 16.98 -8.74 2.62
CA ALA A 227 17.67 -8.04 1.54
C ALA A 227 17.27 -6.56 1.42
N SER A 228 16.08 -6.20 1.85
CA SER A 228 15.57 -4.83 1.87
C SER A 228 15.70 -4.12 3.22
N ALA A 229 16.39 -4.69 4.22
CA ALA A 229 16.49 -4.13 5.57
C ALA A 229 17.07 -2.71 5.64
N HIS A 230 17.75 -2.26 4.58
CA HIS A 230 18.28 -0.91 4.43
C HIS A 230 17.28 0.10 3.83
N ILE A 231 16.06 -0.35 3.45
CA ILE A 231 15.03 0.46 2.80
C ILE A 231 13.87 0.65 3.76
N SER A 232 13.61 1.89 4.18
CA SER A 232 12.47 2.22 5.05
C SER A 232 11.95 3.64 4.77
N GLY A 233 10.65 3.87 4.98
CA GLY A 233 10.00 5.15 4.77
C GLY A 233 9.88 5.57 3.31
N LYS A 234 9.87 4.62 2.38
CA LYS A 234 9.78 4.90 0.94
C LYS A 234 8.39 4.56 0.41
N VAL A 235 8.02 5.25 -0.67
CA VAL A 235 6.78 5.04 -1.41
C VAL A 235 7.14 4.67 -2.83
N PHE A 236 6.72 3.49 -3.28
CA PHE A 236 7.04 2.95 -4.60
C PHE A 236 5.79 2.80 -5.46
N GLY A 237 5.87 3.15 -6.74
CA GLY A 237 4.92 2.71 -7.76
C GLY A 237 5.32 1.32 -8.25
N VAL A 238 4.36 0.40 -8.37
CA VAL A 238 4.63 -0.97 -8.84
C VAL A 238 3.56 -1.35 -9.86
N GLN A 239 3.98 -1.55 -11.11
CA GLN A 239 3.05 -1.89 -12.19
C GLN A 239 3.77 -2.62 -13.33
N GLY A 240 3.19 -3.73 -13.78
CA GLY A 240 3.78 -4.55 -14.82
C GLY A 240 5.21 -4.97 -14.47
N ASP A 241 6.17 -4.59 -15.30
CA ASP A 241 7.59 -4.84 -15.16
C ASP A 241 8.38 -3.65 -14.59
N ALA A 242 7.69 -2.62 -14.05
CA ALA A 242 8.32 -1.40 -13.55
C ALA A 242 8.11 -1.16 -12.06
N VAL A 243 9.15 -0.61 -11.44
CA VAL A 243 9.12 -0.06 -10.08
C VAL A 243 9.60 1.39 -10.12
N GLU A 244 8.77 2.30 -9.61
CA GLU A 244 9.07 3.72 -9.49
C GLU A 244 9.29 4.11 -8.04
N LEU A 245 10.11 5.12 -7.77
CA LEU A 245 10.26 5.72 -6.45
C LEU A 245 9.61 7.10 -6.42
N TYR A 246 8.60 7.29 -5.57
CA TYR A 246 7.99 8.59 -5.33
C TYR A 246 8.80 9.42 -4.34
N ARG A 247 8.99 10.70 -4.66
CA ARG A 247 9.51 11.67 -3.69
C ARG A 247 8.35 12.13 -2.79
N PRO A 248 8.53 12.16 -1.46
CA PRO A 248 7.56 12.80 -0.56
C PRO A 248 7.38 14.28 -0.89
N PHE A 249 6.34 14.91 -0.31
CA PHE A 249 6.16 16.35 -0.41
C PHE A 249 7.43 17.09 0.07
N THR A 250 8.00 17.90 -0.81
CA THR A 250 9.17 18.74 -0.59
C THR A 250 8.82 20.18 -0.89
N SER A 251 9.39 21.12 -0.15
CA SER A 251 9.28 22.55 -0.49
C SER A 251 10.06 22.81 -1.77
N GLU A 252 9.40 23.28 -2.82
CA GLU A 252 9.99 23.58 -4.12
C GLU A 252 10.40 25.05 -4.26
N ALA A 253 9.69 25.95 -3.56
CA ALA A 253 9.96 27.39 -3.56
C ALA A 253 9.49 28.03 -2.26
N PHE A 254 9.97 29.21 -1.95
CA PHE A 254 9.49 30.01 -0.83
C PHE A 254 9.54 31.51 -1.16
N ILE A 255 8.72 32.27 -0.47
CA ILE A 255 8.79 33.73 -0.39
C ILE A 255 8.83 34.16 1.07
N ASP A 256 9.48 35.26 1.38
CA ASP A 256 9.54 35.84 2.74
C ASP A 256 9.24 37.34 2.72
N ASN A 257 8.99 37.92 3.86
CA ASN A 257 8.71 39.35 4.03
C ASN A 257 9.77 40.04 4.90
N GLY A 258 11.02 39.63 4.79
CA GLY A 258 12.17 40.28 5.44
C GLY A 258 12.04 40.36 6.97
N GLY A 259 11.43 39.38 7.62
CA GLY A 259 11.24 39.31 9.07
C GLY A 259 10.02 40.10 9.60
N SER A 260 9.17 40.63 8.71
CA SER A 260 7.95 41.35 9.07
C SER A 260 6.71 40.49 8.86
N LYS A 261 5.65 40.77 9.63
CA LYS A 261 4.34 40.14 9.40
C LYS A 261 3.81 40.56 8.02
N TRP A 262 3.26 39.61 7.29
CA TRP A 262 2.57 39.82 6.04
C TRP A 262 1.26 40.61 6.22
N ASP A 263 0.97 41.55 5.30
CA ASP A 263 -0.39 42.01 5.05
C ASP A 263 -1.04 41.06 4.04
N PRO A 264 -2.31 40.65 4.20
CA PRO A 264 -2.98 39.79 3.20
C PRO A 264 -2.97 40.37 1.78
N ALA A 265 -2.96 41.67 1.62
CA ALA A 265 -2.89 42.37 0.32
C ALA A 265 -1.56 42.12 -0.40
N ASP A 266 -0.45 41.90 0.34
CA ASP A 266 0.87 41.63 -0.25
C ASP A 266 0.88 40.38 -1.14
N PHE A 267 0.05 39.39 -0.83
CA PHE A 267 -0.02 38.16 -1.59
C PHE A 267 -0.60 38.33 -2.99
N THR A 268 -1.35 39.39 -3.25
CA THR A 268 -1.85 39.72 -4.60
C THR A 268 -0.72 39.80 -5.62
N ASP A 269 0.40 40.38 -5.23
CA ASP A 269 1.54 40.59 -6.13
C ASP A 269 2.66 39.59 -5.92
N LYS A 270 2.79 39.01 -4.71
CA LYS A 270 3.96 38.22 -4.34
C LYS A 270 3.77 36.69 -4.50
N VAL A 271 2.53 36.16 -4.36
CA VAL A 271 2.30 34.70 -4.42
C VAL A 271 2.63 34.10 -5.78
N GLY A 272 2.50 34.87 -6.86
CA GLY A 272 2.84 34.46 -8.23
C GLY A 272 4.28 33.96 -8.38
N ALA A 273 5.21 34.52 -7.60
CA ALA A 273 6.62 34.16 -7.64
C ALA A 273 6.88 32.66 -7.26
N LEU A 274 6.01 32.05 -6.43
CA LEU A 274 6.11 30.62 -6.11
C LEU A 274 5.90 29.74 -7.34
N PHE A 275 4.95 30.10 -8.18
CA PHE A 275 4.62 29.36 -9.40
C PHE A 275 5.63 29.63 -10.52
N GLU A 276 6.12 30.87 -10.63
CA GLU A 276 7.18 31.24 -11.59
C GLU A 276 8.48 30.50 -11.31
N GLN A 277 8.91 30.40 -10.05
CA GLN A 277 10.13 29.70 -9.65
C GLN A 277 10.06 28.19 -9.94
N THR A 278 8.89 27.58 -9.84
CA THR A 278 8.71 26.13 -9.95
C THR A 278 8.16 25.67 -11.29
N GLY A 279 7.50 26.57 -12.05
CA GLY A 279 6.73 26.22 -13.24
C GLY A 279 5.46 25.41 -12.94
N ILE A 280 5.07 25.29 -11.64
CA ILE A 280 3.85 24.58 -11.25
C ILE A 280 2.63 25.40 -11.66
N ASN A 281 1.68 24.77 -12.33
CA ASN A 281 0.42 25.42 -12.70
C ASN A 281 -0.41 25.70 -11.43
N PRO A 282 -0.84 26.97 -11.19
CA PRO A 282 -1.70 27.29 -10.04
C PRO A 282 -3.11 26.70 -10.14
N ALA A 283 -3.57 26.31 -11.33
CA ALA A 283 -4.88 25.68 -11.51
C ALA A 283 -4.85 24.19 -11.13
N ALA A 284 -6.03 23.65 -10.80
CA ALA A 284 -6.16 22.23 -10.55
C ALA A 284 -5.89 21.40 -11.83
N GLU A 285 -5.06 20.39 -11.70
CA GLU A 285 -4.66 19.49 -12.78
C GLU A 285 -5.11 18.04 -12.52
N ASN A 286 -5.20 17.24 -13.59
CA ASN A 286 -5.36 15.81 -13.45
C ASN A 286 -4.05 15.18 -12.95
N GLY A 287 -3.99 14.81 -11.69
CA GLY A 287 -2.80 14.22 -11.08
C GLY A 287 -2.32 12.95 -11.76
N MET A 288 -3.25 12.15 -12.31
CA MET A 288 -2.89 10.90 -13.03
C MET A 288 -2.13 11.15 -14.33
N ALA A 289 -2.16 12.36 -14.88
CA ALA A 289 -1.32 12.74 -16.04
C ALA A 289 0.18 12.83 -15.70
N ARG A 290 0.54 12.80 -14.40
CA ARG A 290 1.93 12.83 -13.91
C ARG A 290 2.57 11.44 -13.77
N LEU A 291 1.85 10.37 -14.10
CA LEU A 291 2.44 9.03 -14.13
C LEU A 291 3.58 8.98 -15.15
N ARG A 292 4.77 8.60 -14.69
CA ARG A 292 5.96 8.50 -15.55
C ARG A 292 5.94 7.26 -16.41
N TYR A 293 5.50 6.14 -15.83
CA TYR A 293 5.50 4.85 -16.49
C TYR A 293 4.07 4.35 -16.67
N THR A 294 3.72 4.04 -17.90
CA THR A 294 2.45 3.42 -18.27
C THR A 294 2.72 2.35 -19.33
N MET A 295 1.75 1.48 -19.63
CA MET A 295 1.88 0.48 -20.67
C MET A 295 2.24 1.09 -22.04
N THR A 296 1.82 2.33 -22.31
CA THR A 296 2.05 3.05 -23.58
C THR A 296 3.29 3.95 -23.56
N ASN A 297 3.86 4.20 -22.37
CA ASN A 297 5.04 5.04 -22.18
C ASN A 297 6.12 4.22 -21.45
N ARG A 298 6.83 3.40 -22.21
CA ARG A 298 7.93 2.55 -21.71
C ARG A 298 9.29 3.24 -21.86
N GLY A 299 9.36 4.49 -21.41
CA GLY A 299 10.59 5.24 -21.19
C GLY A 299 11.38 5.63 -22.41
#